data_ac19e676f060d083f693f53f699eb44d
#
_entry.id   ac19e676f060d083f693f53f699eb44d
#
_cell.length_a   1.000
_cell.length_b   1.000
_cell.length_c   1.000
_cell.angle_alpha   90.00
_cell.angle_beta   90.00
_cell.angle_gamma   90.00
#
_symmetry.space_group_name_H-M   'P 1'
#
loop_
_entity.id
_entity.type
_entity.pdbx_description
1 polymer ?
#
loop_
_entity_poly.entity_id
_entity_poly.type
_entity_poly.pdbx_seq_one_letter_code
_entity_poly.pdbx_strand_id
1 'polypeptide(L)'
;MEEVHDVVYLDGIYLSRNLCVLICCNDTHVLGWYVCRYEHARAWQCLMERIAEPKVVVSDGANGLPKALRKVWPHSSHQRCLFHIFVRLDDIRQVDLKR
;
A
#
# COMPACT_ATOMS: atom_id res chain seq x y z
N MET A 1 1.25 8.06 19.64
CA MET A 1 -0.15 7.84 19.20
C MET A 1 -0.21 7.87 17.69
N GLU A 2 -0.81 6.86 17.11
CA GLU A 2 -0.88 6.77 15.66
C GLU A 2 -1.97 7.67 15.11
N GLU A 3 -1.65 8.33 13.99
CA GLU A 3 -2.61 9.17 13.29
C GLU A 3 -3.52 8.30 12.42
N VAL A 4 -4.83 8.52 12.49
CA VAL A 4 -5.79 7.82 11.63
C VAL A 4 -5.98 8.61 10.36
N HIS A 5 -5.77 7.98 9.22
CA HIS A 5 -5.91 8.61 7.91
C HIS A 5 -7.28 8.29 7.32
N ASP A 6 -7.89 9.28 6.63
CA ASP A 6 -9.16 9.03 5.97
C ASP A 6 -9.00 8.10 4.78
N VAL A 7 -8.00 8.36 3.95
CA VAL A 7 -7.76 7.58 2.73
C VAL A 7 -6.29 7.24 2.62
N VAL A 8 -5.99 5.96 2.36
CA VAL A 8 -4.64 5.52 2.05
C VAL A 8 -4.64 4.77 0.73
N TYR A 9 -3.48 4.78 0.07
CA TYR A 9 -3.25 4.11 -1.20
C TYR A 9 -2.23 3.00 -0.97
N LEU A 10 -2.54 1.81 -1.48
CA LEU A 10 -1.67 0.64 -1.36
C LEU A 10 -1.29 0.15 -2.75
N ASP A 11 0.00 -0.08 -2.99
CA ASP A 11 0.47 -0.62 -4.25
C ASP A 11 1.76 -1.40 -4.03
N GLY A 12 2.02 -2.33 -4.94
CA GLY A 12 3.26 -3.10 -4.96
C GLY A 12 4.07 -2.74 -6.19
N ILE A 13 5.35 -2.48 -5.99
CA ILE A 13 6.26 -2.09 -7.07
C ILE A 13 7.34 -3.16 -7.18
N TYR A 14 7.44 -3.79 -8.35
CA TYR A 14 8.48 -4.78 -8.61
C TYR A 14 9.72 -4.08 -9.15
N LEU A 15 10.80 -4.14 -8.38
CA LEU A 15 12.09 -3.56 -8.78
C LEU A 15 12.92 -4.57 -9.56
N SER A 16 12.66 -5.86 -9.36
CA SER A 16 13.28 -6.94 -10.11
C SER A 16 12.40 -8.17 -9.99
N ARG A 17 12.86 -9.29 -10.59
CA ARG A 17 12.07 -10.53 -10.59
C ARG A 17 11.70 -11.00 -9.19
N ASN A 18 12.61 -10.84 -8.24
CA ASN A 18 12.42 -11.36 -6.89
C ASN A 18 12.45 -10.25 -5.83
N LEU A 19 12.13 -9.02 -6.22
CA LEU A 19 12.17 -7.89 -5.30
C LEU A 19 10.95 -7.00 -5.52
N CYS A 20 10.09 -6.97 -4.52
CA CYS A 20 8.87 -6.18 -4.55
C CYS A 20 8.82 -5.29 -3.31
N VAL A 21 8.43 -4.04 -3.50
CA VAL A 21 8.22 -3.10 -2.39
C VAL A 21 6.73 -2.80 -2.32
N LEU A 22 6.12 -3.14 -1.19
CA LEU A 22 4.74 -2.77 -0.90
C LEU A 22 4.76 -1.39 -0.26
N ILE A 23 3.92 -0.50 -0.75
CA ILE A 23 3.92 0.89 -0.31
C ILE A 23 2.52 1.29 0.14
N CYS A 24 2.47 2.00 1.27
CA CYS A 24 1.25 2.65 1.74
C CYS A 24 1.51 4.13 1.83
N CYS A 25 0.67 4.92 1.21
CA CYS A 25 0.81 6.39 1.23
C CYS A 25 -0.55 7.06 1.36
N ASN A 26 -0.52 8.33 1.78
CA ASN A 26 -1.70 9.19 1.70
C ASN A 26 -1.46 10.23 0.61
N ASP A 27 -2.21 11.32 0.61
CA ASP A 27 -2.10 12.33 -0.45
C ASP A 27 -0.78 13.07 -0.47
N THR A 28 -0.04 13.07 0.63
CA THR A 28 1.15 13.89 0.78
C THR A 28 2.42 13.10 1.12
N HIS A 29 2.30 11.94 1.74
CA HIS A 29 3.46 11.21 2.29
C HIS A 29 3.37 9.72 2.04
N VAL A 30 4.54 9.09 2.00
CA VAL A 30 4.65 7.65 2.16
C VAL A 30 4.53 7.34 3.66
N LEU A 31 3.56 6.53 4.03
CA LEU A 31 3.30 6.19 5.42
C LEU A 31 4.11 4.99 5.87
N GLY A 32 4.46 4.11 4.94
CA GLY A 32 5.25 2.93 5.24
C GLY A 32 5.50 2.11 4.00
N TRP A 33 6.45 1.18 4.12
CA TRP A 33 6.74 0.24 3.05
C TRP A 33 7.22 -1.08 3.64
N TYR A 34 7.18 -2.12 2.82
CA TYR A 34 7.63 -3.44 3.23
C TYR A 34 8.25 -4.14 2.02
N VAL A 35 9.48 -4.63 2.16
CA VAL A 35 10.19 -5.30 1.08
C VAL A 35 9.94 -6.80 1.14
N CYS A 36 9.59 -7.39 0.01
CA CYS A 36 9.31 -8.82 -0.08
C CYS A 36 9.69 -9.32 -1.47
N ARG A 37 9.57 -10.62 -1.69
CA ARG A 37 9.88 -11.19 -3.00
C ARG A 37 8.73 -11.00 -3.98
N TYR A 38 7.50 -11.08 -3.50
CA TYR A 38 6.30 -10.93 -4.31
C TYR A 38 5.14 -10.53 -3.41
N GLU A 39 4.09 -10.03 -4.03
CA GLU A 39 2.89 -9.63 -3.30
C GLU A 39 2.16 -10.86 -2.77
N HIS A 40 1.85 -10.85 -1.47
CA HIS A 40 1.05 -11.89 -0.84
C HIS A 40 0.44 -11.36 0.45
N ALA A 41 -0.56 -12.08 0.97
CA ALA A 41 -1.35 -11.59 2.10
C ALA A 41 -0.49 -11.30 3.34
N ARG A 42 0.47 -12.16 3.65
CA ARG A 42 1.30 -11.99 4.84
C ARG A 42 2.15 -10.72 4.76
N ALA A 43 2.71 -10.43 3.59
CA ALA A 43 3.51 -9.22 3.41
C ALA A 43 2.65 -7.98 3.59
N TRP A 44 1.45 -7.96 3.00
CA TRP A 44 0.52 -6.86 3.19
C TRP A 44 0.15 -6.68 4.66
N GLN A 45 -0.08 -7.79 5.38
CA GLN A 45 -0.39 -7.73 6.80
C GLN A 45 0.75 -7.07 7.58
N CYS A 46 1.99 -7.43 7.28
CA CYS A 46 3.15 -6.86 7.96
C CYS A 46 3.22 -5.35 7.78
N LEU A 47 2.95 -4.87 6.57
CA LEU A 47 2.93 -3.44 6.31
C LEU A 47 1.77 -2.76 7.05
N MET A 48 0.58 -3.32 6.90
CA MET A 48 -0.64 -2.70 7.41
C MET A 48 -0.69 -2.66 8.94
N GLU A 49 -0.09 -3.64 9.61
CA GLU A 49 -0.06 -3.68 11.06
C GLU A 49 0.70 -2.52 11.68
N ARG A 50 1.53 -1.83 10.90
CA ARG A 50 2.30 -0.68 11.38
C ARG A 50 1.53 0.63 11.26
N ILE A 51 0.34 0.60 10.66
CA ILE A 51 -0.42 1.80 10.32
C ILE A 51 -1.83 1.64 10.88
N ALA A 52 -2.37 2.70 11.48
CA ALA A 52 -3.73 2.67 12.02
C ALA A 52 -4.73 2.46 10.88
N GLU A 53 -5.80 1.73 11.17
CA GLU A 53 -6.82 1.41 10.16
C GLU A 53 -7.43 2.68 9.58
N PRO A 54 -7.34 2.89 8.26
CA PRO A 54 -7.96 4.05 7.61
C PRO A 54 -9.44 3.82 7.36
N LYS A 55 -10.15 4.87 6.97
CA LYS A 55 -11.55 4.73 6.59
C LYS A 55 -11.67 4.10 5.20
N VAL A 56 -10.80 4.49 4.27
CA VAL A 56 -10.86 4.04 2.89
C VAL A 56 -9.49 3.61 2.43
N VAL A 57 -9.42 2.47 1.74
CA VAL A 57 -8.21 1.97 1.09
C VAL A 57 -8.43 2.00 -0.41
N VAL A 58 -7.51 2.58 -1.14
CA VAL A 58 -7.53 2.61 -2.60
C VAL A 58 -6.37 1.75 -3.11
N SER A 59 -6.65 0.79 -3.97
CA SER A 59 -5.63 -0.08 -4.54
C SER A 59 -6.08 -0.59 -5.90
N ASP A 60 -5.15 -1.21 -6.62
CA ASP A 60 -5.44 -1.80 -7.94
C ASP A 60 -5.81 -3.28 -7.84
N GLY A 61 -6.07 -3.79 -6.64
CA GLY A 61 -6.46 -5.19 -6.46
C GLY A 61 -5.27 -6.13 -6.39
N ALA A 62 -4.20 -5.72 -5.73
CA ALA A 62 -2.98 -6.51 -5.60
C ALA A 62 -3.23 -7.89 -5.00
N ASN A 63 -2.39 -8.85 -5.36
CA ASN A 63 -2.47 -10.22 -4.88
C ASN A 63 -2.38 -10.30 -3.36
N GLY A 64 -3.32 -11.00 -2.76
CA GLY A 64 -3.36 -11.20 -1.31
C GLY A 64 -3.88 -10.03 -0.52
N LEU A 65 -4.08 -8.87 -1.15
CA LEU A 65 -4.53 -7.69 -0.44
C LEU A 65 -5.94 -7.83 0.13
N PRO A 66 -6.94 -8.37 -0.59
CA PRO A 66 -8.27 -8.53 0.01
C PRO A 66 -8.26 -9.37 1.26
N LYS A 67 -7.46 -10.43 1.30
CA LYS A 67 -7.34 -11.27 2.49
C LYS A 67 -6.71 -10.51 3.65
N ALA A 68 -5.66 -9.74 3.37
CA ALA A 68 -4.99 -8.93 4.39
C ALA A 68 -5.93 -7.85 4.94
N LEU A 69 -6.71 -7.23 4.08
CA LEU A 69 -7.67 -6.21 4.50
C LEU A 69 -8.70 -6.77 5.47
N ARG A 70 -9.25 -7.95 5.16
CA ARG A 70 -10.23 -8.57 6.05
C ARG A 70 -9.65 -8.89 7.42
N LYS A 71 -8.35 -9.17 7.47
CA LYS A 71 -7.70 -9.58 8.71
C LYS A 71 -7.22 -8.38 9.55
N VAL A 72 -6.63 -7.38 8.91
CA VAL A 72 -5.97 -6.29 9.62
C VAL A 72 -6.84 -5.03 9.67
N TRP A 73 -7.52 -4.72 8.57
CA TRP A 73 -8.36 -3.53 8.48
C TRP A 73 -9.78 -3.90 8.06
N PRO A 74 -10.51 -4.67 8.89
CA PRO A 74 -11.81 -5.20 8.48
C PRO A 74 -12.90 -4.12 8.32
N HIS A 75 -12.69 -2.93 8.88
CA HIS A 75 -13.68 -1.86 8.81
C HIS A 75 -13.39 -0.84 7.72
N SER A 76 -12.28 -0.97 7.02
CA SER A 76 -11.96 -0.07 5.92
C SER A 76 -12.77 -0.42 4.67
N SER A 77 -13.21 0.62 3.95
CA SER A 77 -13.80 0.43 2.63
C SER A 77 -12.69 0.31 1.60
N HIS A 78 -12.80 -0.67 0.72
CA HIS A 78 -11.79 -0.89 -0.32
C HIS A 78 -12.34 -0.43 -1.67
N GLN A 79 -11.62 0.49 -2.31
CA GLN A 79 -11.97 0.98 -3.64
C GLN A 79 -10.84 0.65 -4.61
N ARG A 80 -11.21 0.21 -5.82
CA ARG A 80 -10.25 -0.01 -6.90
C ARG A 80 -10.16 1.24 -7.75
N CYS A 81 -8.94 1.70 -7.97
CA CYS A 81 -8.71 2.86 -8.81
C CYS A 81 -7.33 2.75 -9.45
N LEU A 82 -7.29 2.18 -10.66
CA LEU A 82 -6.03 1.88 -11.33
C LEU A 82 -5.25 3.13 -11.71
N PHE A 83 -5.94 4.09 -12.28
CA PHE A 83 -5.25 5.22 -12.92
C PHE A 83 -4.65 6.18 -11.90
N HIS A 84 -5.42 6.56 -10.90
CA HIS A 84 -4.95 7.54 -9.91
C HIS A 84 -3.75 7.04 -9.10
N ILE A 85 -3.78 5.76 -8.74
CA ILE A 85 -2.68 5.18 -7.98
C ILE A 85 -1.40 5.19 -8.80
N PHE A 86 -1.47 4.81 -10.08
CA PHE A 86 -0.31 4.79 -10.95
C PHE A 86 0.38 6.13 -11.05
N VAL A 87 -0.39 7.17 -11.29
CA VAL A 87 0.18 8.51 -11.43
C VAL A 87 0.86 8.95 -10.14
N ARG A 88 0.18 8.77 -9.01
CA ARG A 88 0.71 9.19 -7.72
C ARG A 88 1.95 8.42 -7.32
N LEU A 89 1.95 7.11 -7.50
CA LEU A 89 3.09 6.28 -7.11
C LEU A 89 4.28 6.46 -8.05
N ASP A 90 4.04 6.80 -9.30
CA ASP A 90 5.14 7.15 -10.20
C ASP A 90 5.88 8.37 -9.69
N ASP A 91 5.18 9.38 -9.22
CA ASP A 91 5.82 10.57 -8.66
C ASP A 91 6.65 10.22 -7.44
N ILE A 92 6.10 9.42 -6.53
CA ILE A 92 6.80 8.98 -5.34
C ILE A 92 8.04 8.15 -5.71
N ARG A 93 7.86 7.22 -6.65
CA ARG A 93 8.93 6.34 -7.09
C ARG A 93 10.08 7.10 -7.71
N GLN A 94 9.77 8.11 -8.54
CA GLN A 94 10.79 8.93 -9.17
C GLN A 94 11.62 9.69 -8.13
N VAL A 95 10.97 10.22 -7.12
CA VAL A 95 11.68 10.93 -6.06
C VAL A 95 12.59 9.98 -5.29
N ASP A 96 12.08 8.81 -4.91
CA ASP A 96 12.84 7.86 -4.12
C ASP A 96 14.00 7.23 -4.90
N LEU A 97 13.79 6.91 -6.17
CA LEU A 97 14.80 6.25 -6.97
C LEU A 97 15.94 7.17 -7.41
N LYS A 98 15.72 8.47 -7.35
CA LYS A 98 16.77 9.44 -7.70
C LYS A 98 17.75 9.70 -6.56
N ARG A 99 17.46 9.17 -5.42
CA ARG A 99 18.37 9.28 -4.30
C ARG A 99 19.44 8.20 -4.38
#